data_e9354fe43a2eaef986bff5344c7f05fe
#
_entry.id   e9354fe43a2eaef986bff5344c7f05fe
#
_cell.length_a   1.000
_cell.length_b   1.000
_cell.length_c   1.000
_cell.angle_alpha   90.00
_cell.angle_beta   90.00
_cell.angle_gamma   90.00
#
_symmetry.space_group_name_H-M   'P 1'
#
loop_
_entity.id
_entity.type
_entity.pdbx_description
1 polymer ?
#
loop_
_entity_poly.entity_id
_entity_poly.type
_entity_poly.pdbx_seq_one_letter_code
_entity_poly.pdbx_strand_id
1 'polypeptide(L)'
;PPIVMALGSASNHPAGSPHRTTSMQKTRRRIGSKRGGAVLARTIAGAVGGIVAAGAALAVGYLVAELTGGPWPVDAVGVQVIDWSPGPVKDWAVRTLGTADRPLLRVGICTTLVVAAAIAGALAVRGRRRTTIIITAALGVVGLVFAIFSRSAAGTTIDRLLPATVTLVVAVLAMTLVTRTLRRRPTGSHHSIESHDSAEPAEAVERAEPAEQPVGFDRRRFILTVSALAVVGGGAAGAARVVGGGGGELRARVQVPRVRDGAGPLRTGVDVPGISPFMTPNAKFYRVDTLLQVPRIDPRNWELRVHGLVDRELRLSFDDLMRRRLIERDITLTCVSNDIGGPYVGSARW
;
A
#
# COMPACT_ATOMS: atom_id res chain seq x y z
N PRO A 1 37.69 40.75 74.87
CA PRO A 1 36.58 41.51 75.41
C PRO A 1 36.40 42.79 74.60
N PRO A 2 35.31 43.53 74.56
CA PRO A 2 33.94 43.17 74.92
C PRO A 2 32.91 43.41 73.74
N ILE A 3 31.87 42.75 73.80
CA ILE A 3 30.41 43.06 73.71
C ILE A 3 30.05 44.51 73.35
N VAL A 4 29.31 44.72 72.27
CA VAL A 4 28.24 45.73 72.19
C VAL A 4 27.00 45.14 71.49
N MET A 5 25.89 45.08 72.21
CA MET A 5 24.53 44.93 71.70
C MET A 5 24.10 46.16 70.94
N ALA A 6 23.35 45.98 69.86
CA ALA A 6 22.43 46.98 69.31
C ALA A 6 21.15 46.34 68.90
N LEU A 7 20.07 46.72 69.61
CA LEU A 7 18.67 46.48 69.29
C LEU A 7 18.25 47.36 68.10
N GLY A 8 17.56 46.77 67.13
CA GLY A 8 16.98 47.49 65.97
C GLY A 8 15.77 46.82 65.38
N SER A 9 14.63 47.22 65.87
CA SER A 9 13.35 47.48 65.23
C SER A 9 12.81 46.45 64.22
N ALA A 10 11.80 45.72 64.63
CA ALA A 10 10.88 44.94 63.78
C ALA A 10 10.02 45.90 62.92
N SER A 11 10.11 45.79 61.61
CA SER A 11 9.10 46.32 60.68
C SER A 11 8.24 45.19 60.17
N ASN A 12 6.96 45.23 60.56
CA ASN A 12 5.87 44.37 60.05
C ASN A 12 5.67 44.59 58.54
N HIS A 13 5.97 43.55 57.74
CA HIS A 13 5.40 43.46 56.40
C HIS A 13 4.23 42.48 56.42
N PRO A 14 3.07 42.83 55.81
CA PRO A 14 1.93 41.93 55.76
C PRO A 14 2.20 40.78 54.81
N ALA A 15 1.95 39.58 55.29
CA ALA A 15 2.05 38.34 54.54
C ALA A 15 1.12 38.36 53.31
N GLY A 16 1.72 38.44 52.10
CA GLY A 16 1.03 38.30 50.83
C GLY A 16 0.47 36.89 50.71
N SER A 17 -0.84 36.76 50.51
CA SER A 17 -1.60 35.52 50.47
C SER A 17 -1.10 34.57 49.38
N PRO A 18 -0.83 33.27 49.66
CA PRO A 18 -0.32 32.30 48.71
C PRO A 18 -1.36 31.78 47.69
N HIS A 19 -2.60 32.33 47.68
CA HIS A 19 -3.66 31.80 46.82
C HIS A 19 -3.67 32.25 45.36
N ARG A 20 -2.89 33.26 44.94
CA ARG A 20 -2.87 33.74 43.53
C ARG A 20 -1.94 32.96 42.61
N THR A 21 -0.87 32.36 43.10
CA THR A 21 0.12 31.64 42.26
C THR A 21 -0.35 30.26 41.84
N THR A 22 -1.15 29.58 42.68
CA THR A 22 -1.66 28.21 42.39
C THR A 22 -2.75 28.19 41.29
N SER A 23 -3.56 29.25 41.19
CA SER A 23 -4.62 29.35 40.19
C SER A 23 -4.06 29.60 38.78
N MET A 24 -3.02 30.42 38.66
CA MET A 24 -2.35 30.68 37.37
C MET A 24 -1.59 29.44 36.85
N GLN A 25 -0.97 28.67 37.73
CA GLN A 25 -0.25 27.47 37.35
C GLN A 25 -1.21 26.35 36.91
N LYS A 26 -2.38 26.20 37.53
CA LYS A 26 -3.43 25.25 37.16
C LYS A 26 -4.07 25.60 35.82
N THR A 27 -4.26 26.89 35.51
CA THR A 27 -4.81 27.38 34.25
C THR A 27 -3.80 27.18 33.10
N ARG A 28 -2.52 27.48 33.30
CA ARG A 28 -1.46 27.22 32.31
C ARG A 28 -1.33 25.72 31.95
N ARG A 29 -1.40 24.81 32.94
CA ARG A 29 -1.38 23.35 32.72
C ARG A 29 -2.63 22.89 31.95
N ARG A 30 -3.83 23.41 32.20
CA ARG A 30 -5.06 23.08 31.45
C ARG A 30 -5.02 23.56 30.00
N ILE A 31 -4.48 24.76 29.76
CA ILE A 31 -4.34 25.32 28.41
C ILE A 31 -3.29 24.52 27.60
N GLY A 32 -2.16 24.16 28.22
CA GLY A 32 -1.13 23.34 27.58
C GLY A 32 -1.62 21.93 27.21
N SER A 33 -2.41 21.29 28.06
CA SER A 33 -3.02 19.98 27.85
C SER A 33 -4.05 20.00 26.68
N LYS A 34 -4.89 21.02 26.61
CA LYS A 34 -5.86 21.15 25.50
C LYS A 34 -5.21 21.45 24.15
N ARG A 35 -4.13 22.23 24.11
CA ARG A 35 -3.36 22.50 22.89
C ARG A 35 -2.64 21.23 22.40
N GLY A 36 -2.04 20.43 23.30
CA GLY A 36 -1.41 19.15 22.97
C GLY A 36 -2.39 18.14 22.38
N GLY A 37 -3.58 17.98 22.97
CA GLY A 37 -4.62 17.10 22.47
C GLY A 37 -5.14 17.49 21.09
N ALA A 38 -5.30 18.78 20.81
CA ALA A 38 -5.74 19.25 19.50
C ALA A 38 -4.70 19.01 18.39
N VAL A 39 -3.41 19.15 18.69
CA VAL A 39 -2.31 18.85 17.76
C VAL A 39 -2.24 17.35 17.46
N LEU A 40 -2.35 16.51 18.48
CA LEU A 40 -2.36 15.05 18.34
C LEU A 40 -3.53 14.58 17.48
N ALA A 41 -4.76 15.05 17.78
CA ALA A 41 -5.95 14.70 17.02
C ALA A 41 -5.82 15.07 15.53
N ARG A 42 -5.24 16.23 15.21
CA ARG A 42 -4.98 16.64 13.82
C ARG A 42 -3.91 15.79 13.15
N THR A 43 -2.85 15.44 13.87
CA THR A 43 -1.79 14.56 13.34
C THR A 43 -2.35 13.17 13.01
N ILE A 44 -3.21 12.62 13.89
CA ILE A 44 -3.91 11.35 13.63
C ILE A 44 -4.83 11.47 12.42
N ALA A 45 -5.63 12.56 12.34
CA ALA A 45 -6.48 12.80 11.18
C ALA A 45 -5.66 12.88 9.88
N GLY A 46 -4.51 13.55 9.91
CA GLY A 46 -3.60 13.61 8.76
C GLY A 46 -3.07 12.24 8.37
N ALA A 47 -2.64 11.42 9.33
CA ALA A 47 -2.17 10.06 9.09
C ALA A 47 -3.27 9.17 8.48
N VAL A 48 -4.49 9.20 9.04
CA VAL A 48 -5.64 8.46 8.50
C VAL A 48 -5.97 8.92 7.08
N GLY A 49 -6.02 10.24 6.85
CA GLY A 49 -6.25 10.79 5.50
C GLY A 49 -5.19 10.34 4.49
N GLY A 50 -3.93 10.27 4.90
CA GLY A 50 -2.83 9.76 4.08
C GLY A 50 -2.99 8.28 3.73
N ILE A 51 -3.34 7.45 4.70
CA ILE A 51 -3.60 6.01 4.51
C ILE A 51 -4.74 5.78 3.53
N VAL A 52 -5.86 6.49 3.71
CA VAL A 52 -7.04 6.35 2.83
C VAL A 52 -6.73 6.83 1.41
N ALA A 53 -5.98 7.93 1.27
CA ALA A 53 -5.54 8.42 -0.05
C ALA A 53 -4.67 7.40 -0.80
N ALA A 54 -3.70 6.80 -0.10
CA ALA A 54 -2.84 5.76 -0.66
C ALA A 54 -3.65 4.49 -1.00
N GLY A 55 -4.53 4.05 -0.10
CA GLY A 55 -5.39 2.89 -0.32
C GLY A 55 -6.30 3.07 -1.55
N ALA A 56 -6.92 4.24 -1.71
CA ALA A 56 -7.74 4.55 -2.87
C ALA A 56 -6.91 4.53 -4.18
N ALA A 57 -5.71 5.11 -4.17
CA ALA A 57 -4.83 5.11 -5.33
C ALA A 57 -4.39 3.70 -5.74
N LEU A 58 -3.98 2.88 -4.77
CA LEU A 58 -3.59 1.50 -5.02
C LEU A 58 -4.76 0.65 -5.52
N ALA A 59 -5.98 0.86 -5.00
CA ALA A 59 -7.17 0.15 -5.45
C ALA A 59 -7.57 0.51 -6.89
N VAL A 60 -7.50 1.80 -7.26
CA VAL A 60 -7.74 2.24 -8.63
C VAL A 60 -6.66 1.68 -9.56
N GLY A 61 -5.38 1.73 -9.16
CA GLY A 61 -4.30 1.11 -9.93
C GLY A 61 -4.45 -0.39 -10.10
N TYR A 62 -4.97 -1.09 -9.08
CA TYR A 62 -5.29 -2.50 -9.14
C TYR A 62 -6.40 -2.79 -10.16
N LEU A 63 -7.48 -1.99 -10.14
CA LEU A 63 -8.54 -2.12 -11.14
C LEU A 63 -8.01 -1.92 -12.56
N VAL A 64 -7.16 -0.91 -12.78
CA VAL A 64 -6.54 -0.69 -14.10
C VAL A 64 -5.67 -1.86 -14.51
N ALA A 65 -4.89 -2.43 -13.57
CA ALA A 65 -4.08 -3.63 -13.83
C ALA A 65 -4.94 -4.82 -14.27
N GLU A 66 -6.10 -5.03 -13.62
CA GLU A 66 -7.04 -6.09 -13.99
C GLU A 66 -7.68 -5.88 -15.38
N LEU A 67 -7.94 -4.62 -15.76
CA LEU A 67 -8.53 -4.27 -17.06
C LEU A 67 -7.53 -4.38 -18.21
N THR A 68 -6.26 -4.05 -17.97
CA THR A 68 -5.22 -3.99 -19.01
C THR A 68 -4.35 -5.24 -19.08
N GLY A 69 -4.42 -6.11 -18.06
CA GLY A 69 -3.46 -7.23 -17.91
C GLY A 69 -2.05 -6.78 -17.52
N GLY A 70 -1.86 -5.49 -17.22
CA GLY A 70 -0.59 -4.93 -16.77
C GLY A 70 -0.25 -5.28 -15.32
N PRO A 71 0.99 -5.06 -14.88
CA PRO A 71 1.39 -5.36 -13.51
C PRO A 71 0.80 -4.34 -12.53
N TRP A 72 0.23 -4.81 -11.44
CA TRP A 72 -0.08 -3.93 -10.32
C TRP A 72 1.22 -3.36 -9.71
N PRO A 73 1.30 -2.06 -9.37
CA PRO A 73 2.54 -1.46 -8.87
C PRO A 73 3.17 -2.17 -7.67
N VAL A 74 2.36 -2.73 -6.76
CA VAL A 74 2.85 -3.51 -5.61
C VAL A 74 3.55 -4.79 -6.08
N ASP A 75 2.98 -5.47 -7.08
CA ASP A 75 3.56 -6.70 -7.64
C ASP A 75 4.82 -6.39 -8.45
N ALA A 76 4.85 -5.27 -9.19
CA ALA A 76 6.03 -4.82 -9.91
C ALA A 76 7.22 -4.56 -8.96
N VAL A 77 6.97 -3.87 -7.84
CA VAL A 77 7.97 -3.67 -6.78
C VAL A 77 8.40 -5.00 -6.17
N GLY A 78 7.45 -5.87 -5.88
CA GLY A 78 7.73 -7.16 -5.25
C GLY A 78 8.59 -8.09 -6.11
N VAL A 79 8.33 -8.17 -7.42
CA VAL A 79 9.17 -8.93 -8.36
C VAL A 79 10.60 -8.39 -8.35
N GLN A 80 10.77 -7.08 -8.36
CA GLN A 80 12.09 -6.46 -8.36
C GLN A 80 12.84 -6.68 -7.04
N VAL A 81 12.13 -6.66 -5.91
CA VAL A 81 12.71 -7.00 -4.60
C VAL A 81 13.21 -8.44 -4.60
N ILE A 82 12.45 -9.38 -5.16
CA ILE A 82 12.88 -10.78 -5.31
C ILE A 82 14.11 -10.86 -6.21
N ASP A 83 14.10 -10.20 -7.37
CA ASP A 83 15.21 -10.25 -8.34
C ASP A 83 16.52 -9.72 -7.72
N TRP A 84 16.45 -8.65 -6.94
CA TRP A 84 17.62 -8.02 -6.31
C TRP A 84 18.05 -8.69 -5.00
N SER A 85 17.21 -9.54 -4.43
CA SER A 85 17.57 -10.25 -3.20
C SER A 85 18.72 -11.22 -3.43
N PRO A 86 19.76 -11.24 -2.58
CA PRO A 86 20.84 -12.23 -2.65
C PRO A 86 20.33 -13.66 -2.50
N GLY A 87 21.02 -14.62 -3.13
CA GLY A 87 20.67 -16.05 -3.08
C GLY A 87 20.37 -16.56 -1.66
N PRO A 88 21.27 -16.36 -0.68
CA PRO A 88 21.03 -16.84 0.68
C PRO A 88 19.73 -16.32 1.34
N VAL A 89 19.30 -15.08 1.01
CA VAL A 89 18.03 -14.50 1.51
C VAL A 89 16.84 -15.21 0.87
N LYS A 90 16.91 -15.50 -0.43
CA LYS A 90 15.87 -16.24 -1.15
C LYS A 90 15.74 -17.67 -0.58
N ASP A 91 16.85 -18.34 -0.39
CA ASP A 91 16.88 -19.71 0.15
C ASP A 91 16.33 -19.77 1.56
N TRP A 92 16.71 -18.80 2.41
CA TRP A 92 16.15 -18.67 3.75
C TRP A 92 14.63 -18.45 3.71
N ALA A 93 14.15 -17.53 2.85
CA ALA A 93 12.72 -17.23 2.73
C ALA A 93 11.94 -18.47 2.27
N VAL A 94 12.40 -19.17 1.26
CA VAL A 94 11.76 -20.39 0.74
C VAL A 94 11.75 -21.50 1.79
N ARG A 95 12.86 -21.73 2.49
CA ARG A 95 12.95 -22.79 3.51
C ARG A 95 12.10 -22.49 4.76
N THR A 96 12.03 -21.21 5.16
CA THR A 96 11.35 -20.82 6.41
C THR A 96 9.89 -20.52 6.20
N LEU A 97 9.52 -19.85 5.10
CA LEU A 97 8.18 -19.36 4.83
C LEU A 97 7.41 -20.27 3.87
N GLY A 98 8.11 -21.10 3.08
CA GLY A 98 7.50 -22.00 2.11
C GLY A 98 6.59 -21.23 1.14
N THR A 99 5.32 -21.64 1.05
CA THR A 99 4.31 -21.00 0.18
C THR A 99 3.82 -19.64 0.69
N ALA A 100 4.17 -19.25 1.93
CA ALA A 100 3.77 -17.99 2.54
C ALA A 100 4.73 -16.82 2.21
N ASP A 101 5.86 -17.06 1.54
CA ASP A 101 6.86 -16.06 1.19
C ASP A 101 6.26 -14.88 0.41
N ARG A 102 5.43 -15.16 -0.60
CA ARG A 102 4.81 -14.16 -1.48
C ARG A 102 3.72 -13.34 -0.82
N PRO A 103 2.72 -13.93 -0.13
CA PRO A 103 1.76 -13.13 0.61
C PRO A 103 2.45 -12.29 1.69
N LEU A 104 3.49 -12.78 2.38
CA LEU A 104 4.26 -12.01 3.34
C LEU A 104 5.00 -10.84 2.70
N LEU A 105 5.61 -11.04 1.52
CA LEU A 105 6.25 -9.96 0.78
C LEU A 105 5.24 -8.86 0.39
N ARG A 106 4.06 -9.23 -0.12
CA ARG A 106 2.99 -8.26 -0.41
C ARG A 106 2.54 -7.50 0.82
N VAL A 107 2.31 -8.21 1.93
CA VAL A 107 1.95 -7.59 3.21
C VAL A 107 3.05 -6.63 3.66
N GLY A 108 4.32 -7.01 3.55
CA GLY A 108 5.45 -6.15 3.88
C GLY A 108 5.49 -4.86 3.04
N ILE A 109 5.33 -4.96 1.72
CA ILE A 109 5.27 -3.81 0.82
C ILE A 109 4.06 -2.93 1.17
N CYS A 110 2.87 -3.51 1.33
CA CYS A 110 1.68 -2.75 1.69
C CYS A 110 1.83 -2.05 3.05
N THR A 111 2.41 -2.73 4.05
CA THR A 111 2.68 -2.14 5.38
C THR A 111 3.64 -0.95 5.26
N THR A 112 4.71 -1.08 4.49
CA THR A 112 5.67 0.01 4.24
C THR A 112 4.98 1.20 3.58
N LEU A 113 4.12 0.97 2.60
CA LEU A 113 3.35 2.02 1.94
C LEU A 113 2.34 2.70 2.89
N VAL A 114 1.67 1.92 3.75
CA VAL A 114 0.74 2.44 4.77
C VAL A 114 1.48 3.33 5.77
N VAL A 115 2.65 2.89 6.26
CA VAL A 115 3.48 3.67 7.19
C VAL A 115 3.97 4.96 6.50
N ALA A 116 4.48 4.88 5.29
CA ALA A 116 4.93 6.04 4.52
C ALA A 116 3.78 7.03 4.26
N ALA A 117 2.59 6.53 3.91
CA ALA A 117 1.39 7.34 3.70
C ALA A 117 0.91 8.01 5.00
N ALA A 118 0.96 7.31 6.13
CA ALA A 118 0.64 7.87 7.46
C ALA A 118 1.61 9.00 7.83
N ILE A 119 2.91 8.78 7.63
CA ILE A 119 3.94 9.81 7.87
C ILE A 119 3.71 11.02 6.96
N ALA A 120 3.49 10.81 5.65
CA ALA A 120 3.23 11.88 4.69
C ALA A 120 1.99 12.68 5.09
N GLY A 121 0.90 12.02 5.48
CA GLY A 121 -0.32 12.67 5.98
C GLY A 121 -0.12 13.44 7.28
N ALA A 122 0.67 12.91 8.23
CA ALA A 122 1.03 13.59 9.48
C ALA A 122 1.90 14.83 9.23
N LEU A 123 2.81 14.77 8.26
CA LEU A 123 3.63 15.92 7.85
C LEU A 123 2.80 17.03 7.19
N ALA A 124 1.73 16.68 6.48
CA ALA A 124 0.81 17.64 5.88
C ALA A 124 0.19 18.59 6.91
N VAL A 125 -0.15 18.06 8.10
CA VAL A 125 -0.71 18.85 9.21
C VAL A 125 0.27 19.88 9.75
N ARG A 126 1.58 19.60 9.67
CA ARG A 126 2.67 20.49 10.11
C ARG A 126 3.00 21.58 9.09
N GLY A 127 2.16 21.77 8.06
CA GLY A 127 2.35 22.80 7.02
C GLY A 127 3.36 22.42 5.93
N ARG A 128 3.95 21.24 5.98
CA ARG A 128 4.94 20.76 5.01
C ARG A 128 4.29 20.12 3.76
N ARG A 129 3.32 20.83 3.16
CA ARG A 129 2.58 20.34 1.99
C ARG A 129 3.49 19.94 0.82
N ARG A 130 4.49 20.75 0.50
CA ARG A 130 5.44 20.44 -0.59
C ARG A 130 6.16 19.12 -0.31
N THR A 131 6.67 18.95 0.91
CA THR A 131 7.32 17.70 1.32
C THR A 131 6.39 16.50 1.21
N THR A 132 5.14 16.61 1.64
CA THR A 132 4.15 15.55 1.53
C THR A 132 3.88 15.15 0.09
N ILE A 133 3.70 16.12 -0.82
CA ILE A 133 3.47 15.85 -2.24
C ILE A 133 4.72 15.22 -2.87
N ILE A 134 5.91 15.71 -2.53
CA ILE A 134 7.18 15.16 -3.04
C ILE A 134 7.35 13.70 -2.60
N ILE A 135 7.11 13.38 -1.33
CA ILE A 135 7.18 11.99 -0.83
C ILE A 135 6.17 11.10 -1.58
N THR A 136 4.92 11.56 -1.73
CA THR A 136 3.89 10.79 -2.43
C THR A 136 4.25 10.57 -3.90
N ALA A 137 4.74 11.60 -4.58
CA ALA A 137 5.18 11.52 -5.97
C ALA A 137 6.39 10.60 -6.12
N ALA A 138 7.39 10.70 -5.23
CA ALA A 138 8.57 9.86 -5.26
C ALA A 138 8.22 8.37 -5.11
N LEU A 139 7.33 8.02 -4.18
CA LEU A 139 6.85 6.64 -4.04
C LEU A 139 6.13 6.14 -5.28
N GLY A 140 5.30 6.99 -5.91
CA GLY A 140 4.62 6.63 -7.16
C GLY A 140 5.60 6.48 -8.34
N VAL A 141 6.63 7.33 -8.42
CA VAL A 141 7.68 7.22 -9.44
C VAL A 141 8.49 5.94 -9.26
N VAL A 142 8.79 5.53 -8.02
CA VAL A 142 9.42 4.22 -7.76
C VAL A 142 8.58 3.09 -8.32
N GLY A 143 7.25 3.09 -8.08
CA GLY A 143 6.34 2.10 -8.66
C GLY A 143 6.34 2.12 -10.19
N LEU A 144 6.40 3.30 -10.80
CA LEU A 144 6.46 3.46 -12.26
C LEU A 144 7.79 2.93 -12.84
N VAL A 145 8.92 3.24 -12.21
CA VAL A 145 10.24 2.74 -12.62
C VAL A 145 10.26 1.20 -12.58
N PHE A 146 9.74 0.60 -11.50
CA PHE A 146 9.69 -0.85 -11.40
C PHE A 146 8.71 -1.49 -12.39
N ALA A 147 7.64 -0.80 -12.78
CA ALA A 147 6.76 -1.26 -13.85
C ALA A 147 7.48 -1.36 -15.22
N ILE A 148 8.46 -0.49 -15.50
CA ILE A 148 9.29 -0.55 -16.72
C ILE A 148 10.10 -1.84 -16.76
N PHE A 149 10.69 -2.23 -15.63
CA PHE A 149 11.53 -3.43 -15.52
C PHE A 149 10.72 -4.72 -15.25
N SER A 150 9.41 -4.59 -15.06
CA SER A 150 8.55 -5.74 -14.80
C SER A 150 8.51 -6.70 -15.99
N ARG A 151 8.71 -7.99 -15.72
CA ARG A 151 8.62 -9.10 -16.70
C ARG A 151 7.17 -9.49 -16.99
N SER A 152 6.24 -8.55 -16.89
CA SER A 152 4.83 -8.82 -17.13
C SER A 152 4.57 -9.23 -18.57
N ALA A 153 3.67 -10.19 -18.75
CA ALA A 153 3.17 -10.64 -20.05
C ALA A 153 2.18 -9.66 -20.69
N ALA A 154 2.11 -8.42 -20.24
CA ALA A 154 1.23 -7.40 -20.84
C ALA A 154 1.61 -7.14 -22.30
N GLY A 155 0.62 -7.09 -23.17
CA GLY A 155 0.79 -7.03 -24.62
C GLY A 155 1.55 -5.81 -25.13
N THR A 156 1.28 -4.61 -24.58
CA THR A 156 1.92 -3.37 -25.02
C THR A 156 2.65 -2.66 -23.87
N THR A 157 3.58 -1.76 -24.22
CA THR A 157 4.26 -0.90 -23.23
C THR A 157 3.26 -0.02 -22.48
N ILE A 158 2.19 0.41 -23.15
CA ILE A 158 1.13 1.21 -22.54
C ILE A 158 0.43 0.40 -21.45
N ASP A 159 0.01 -0.82 -21.74
CA ASP A 159 -0.68 -1.70 -20.79
C ASP A 159 0.18 -1.95 -19.54
N ARG A 160 1.49 -2.04 -19.72
CA ARG A 160 2.46 -2.24 -18.62
C ARG A 160 2.59 -1.01 -17.73
N LEU A 161 2.60 0.19 -18.28
CA LEU A 161 2.85 1.43 -17.53
C LEU A 161 1.57 2.08 -16.99
N LEU A 162 0.43 1.84 -17.61
CA LEU A 162 -0.84 2.49 -17.28
C LEU A 162 -1.26 2.31 -15.82
N PRO A 163 -1.20 1.11 -15.20
CA PRO A 163 -1.59 0.94 -13.80
C PRO A 163 -0.74 1.77 -12.85
N ALA A 164 0.57 1.82 -13.06
CA ALA A 164 1.49 2.59 -12.23
C ALA A 164 1.30 4.09 -12.40
N THR A 165 1.11 4.55 -13.64
CA THR A 165 0.85 5.96 -13.96
C THR A 165 -0.45 6.44 -13.32
N VAL A 166 -1.52 5.67 -13.45
CA VAL A 166 -2.83 6.02 -12.84
C VAL A 166 -2.71 6.02 -11.32
N THR A 167 -2.02 5.04 -10.72
CA THR A 167 -1.78 5.01 -9.28
C THR A 167 -1.06 6.28 -8.81
N LEU A 168 0.01 6.69 -9.48
CA LEU A 168 0.76 7.92 -9.18
C LEU A 168 -0.12 9.15 -9.23
N VAL A 169 -0.86 9.33 -10.32
CA VAL A 169 -1.75 10.50 -10.52
C VAL A 169 -2.82 10.55 -9.43
N VAL A 170 -3.51 9.44 -9.20
CA VAL A 170 -4.56 9.35 -8.18
C VAL A 170 -4.00 9.58 -6.77
N ALA A 171 -2.82 9.04 -6.45
CA ALA A 171 -2.16 9.25 -5.16
C ALA A 171 -1.85 10.74 -4.91
N VAL A 172 -1.28 11.44 -5.89
CA VAL A 172 -0.95 12.87 -5.80
C VAL A 172 -2.22 13.71 -5.70
N LEU A 173 -3.26 13.40 -6.48
CA LEU A 173 -4.55 14.10 -6.41
C LEU A 173 -5.24 13.89 -5.07
N ALA A 174 -5.36 12.64 -4.62
CA ALA A 174 -5.98 12.31 -3.33
C ALA A 174 -5.24 12.95 -2.16
N MET A 175 -3.91 12.87 -2.14
CA MET A 175 -3.09 13.52 -1.11
C MET A 175 -3.23 15.05 -1.15
N THR A 176 -3.32 15.64 -2.34
CA THR A 176 -3.57 17.08 -2.50
C THR A 176 -4.93 17.48 -1.95
N LEU A 177 -5.98 16.69 -2.19
CA LEU A 177 -7.31 16.91 -1.63
C LEU A 177 -7.29 16.83 -0.08
N VAL A 178 -6.69 15.79 0.47
CA VAL A 178 -6.55 15.62 1.93
C VAL A 178 -5.78 16.81 2.54
N THR A 179 -4.66 17.21 1.94
CA THR A 179 -3.87 18.34 2.46
C THR A 179 -4.61 19.67 2.40
N ARG A 180 -5.51 19.87 1.41
CA ARG A 180 -6.37 21.07 1.32
C ARG A 180 -7.38 21.15 2.45
N THR A 181 -7.98 20.02 2.86
CA THR A 181 -8.96 19.99 3.97
C THR A 181 -8.32 20.20 5.34
N LEU A 182 -7.03 19.86 5.49
CA LEU A 182 -6.27 20.04 6.72
C LEU A 182 -5.73 21.46 6.91
N ARG A 183 -5.87 22.37 5.93
CA ARG A 183 -5.39 23.75 6.01
C ARG A 183 -6.21 24.57 7.02
N ARG A 184 -5.52 25.41 7.76
CA ARG A 184 -6.15 26.45 8.58
C ARG A 184 -6.84 27.45 7.64
N ARG A 185 -8.13 27.68 7.78
CA ARG A 185 -8.76 28.87 7.20
C ARG A 185 -8.36 30.06 8.07
N PRO A 186 -7.80 31.13 7.50
CA PRO A 186 -7.82 32.42 8.20
C PRO A 186 -9.28 32.81 8.28
N THR A 187 -9.79 32.99 9.49
CA THR A 187 -11.07 33.61 9.73
C THR A 187 -10.89 35.12 9.55
N GLY A 188 -10.89 35.56 8.32
CA GLY A 188 -10.95 36.97 7.95
C GLY A 188 -12.34 37.27 7.44
N SER A 189 -13.28 37.45 8.32
CA SER A 189 -14.46 38.24 8.03
C SER A 189 -14.13 39.67 8.36
N HIS A 190 -13.63 40.43 7.41
CA HIS A 190 -13.83 41.87 7.41
C HIS A 190 -15.34 42.08 7.27
N HIS A 191 -16.00 42.25 8.41
CA HIS A 191 -17.21 43.02 8.46
C HIS A 191 -16.73 44.46 8.37
N SER A 192 -16.79 45.05 7.19
CA SER A 192 -16.77 46.47 6.98
C SER A 192 -18.05 47.00 7.67
N ILE A 193 -17.90 47.39 8.92
CA ILE A 193 -18.90 48.27 9.53
C ILE A 193 -18.62 49.64 8.90
N GLU A 194 -19.48 50.06 7.99
CA GLU A 194 -19.62 51.43 7.58
C GLU A 194 -19.86 52.24 8.87
N SER A 195 -18.84 53.01 9.30
CA SER A 195 -18.92 53.93 10.39
C SER A 195 -19.73 55.15 9.93
N HIS A 196 -20.97 55.22 10.35
CA HIS A 196 -21.68 56.49 10.43
C HIS A 196 -21.08 57.32 11.58
N ASP A 197 -20.58 58.45 11.18
CA ASP A 197 -20.04 59.56 11.94
C ASP A 197 -21.00 59.98 13.06
N SER A 198 -20.54 59.95 14.33
CA SER A 198 -21.06 60.80 15.41
C SER A 198 -20.04 60.78 16.56
N ALA A 199 -19.45 61.93 16.76
CA ALA A 199 -18.49 62.21 17.81
C ALA A 199 -19.15 62.24 19.21
N GLU A 200 -18.54 61.52 20.18
CA GLU A 200 -18.47 61.91 21.59
C GLU A 200 -17.30 61.22 22.31
N PRO A 201 -16.69 61.87 23.31
CA PRO A 201 -15.36 61.52 23.76
C PRO A 201 -15.33 60.60 25.00
N ALA A 202 -14.36 59.74 24.96
CA ALA A 202 -13.52 59.22 26.03
C ALA A 202 -14.17 58.70 27.33
N GLU A 203 -14.19 57.38 27.45
CA GLU A 203 -13.77 56.71 28.67
C GLU A 203 -12.92 55.48 28.32
N ALA A 204 -11.83 55.30 29.07
CA ALA A 204 -10.83 54.26 28.84
C ALA A 204 -11.45 52.89 29.09
N VAL A 205 -11.95 52.25 28.01
CA VAL A 205 -12.32 50.85 28.04
C VAL A 205 -11.03 50.04 27.90
N GLU A 206 -10.66 49.45 29.01
CA GLU A 206 -9.63 48.40 29.14
C GLU A 206 -9.75 47.46 27.96
N ARG A 207 -8.74 47.46 27.07
CA ARG A 207 -8.68 46.59 25.89
C ARG A 207 -8.69 45.14 26.36
N ALA A 208 -9.90 44.55 26.37
CA ALA A 208 -10.03 43.11 26.43
C ALA A 208 -9.27 42.51 25.23
N GLU A 209 -8.15 41.84 25.47
CA GLU A 209 -7.45 41.04 24.44
C GLU A 209 -8.47 40.17 23.70
N PRO A 210 -8.48 40.18 22.36
CA PRO A 210 -9.41 39.32 21.62
C PRO A 210 -9.12 37.88 22.02
N ALA A 211 -10.12 37.23 22.61
CA ALA A 211 -10.04 35.81 22.92
C ALA A 211 -9.65 35.04 21.65
N GLU A 212 -8.42 34.51 21.59
CA GLU A 212 -7.95 33.64 20.49
C GLU A 212 -8.96 32.51 20.29
N GLN A 213 -9.79 32.65 19.28
CA GLN A 213 -10.73 31.59 18.90
C GLN A 213 -9.94 30.34 18.52
N PRO A 214 -10.36 29.14 18.96
CA PRO A 214 -9.65 27.92 18.68
C PRO A 214 -9.63 27.66 17.16
N VAL A 215 -8.46 27.76 16.56
CA VAL A 215 -8.22 27.56 15.13
C VAL A 215 -8.52 26.09 14.79
N GLY A 216 -9.76 25.81 14.39
CA GLY A 216 -10.23 24.50 13.96
C GLY A 216 -9.93 24.26 12.47
N PHE A 217 -9.67 23.01 12.09
CA PHE A 217 -9.75 22.59 10.69
C PHE A 217 -11.19 22.19 10.35
N ASP A 218 -11.57 22.25 9.08
CA ASP A 218 -12.94 21.92 8.63
C ASP A 218 -13.17 20.40 8.69
N ARG A 219 -13.63 19.93 9.87
CA ARG A 219 -13.88 18.51 10.14
C ARG A 219 -14.87 17.90 9.16
N ARG A 220 -15.91 18.63 8.77
CA ARG A 220 -16.95 18.15 7.86
C ARG A 220 -16.35 17.89 6.47
N ARG A 221 -15.61 18.84 5.92
CA ARG A 221 -14.93 18.66 4.62
C ARG A 221 -13.89 17.53 4.65
N PHE A 222 -13.14 17.41 5.74
CA PHE A 222 -12.19 16.32 5.91
C PHE A 222 -12.89 14.97 5.90
N ILE A 223 -13.92 14.77 6.71
CA ILE A 223 -14.69 13.51 6.77
C ILE A 223 -15.28 13.20 5.41
N LEU A 224 -15.94 14.16 4.74
CA LEU A 224 -16.51 13.95 3.41
C LEU A 224 -15.44 13.53 2.38
N THR A 225 -14.28 14.19 2.38
CA THR A 225 -13.19 13.85 1.47
C THR A 225 -12.64 12.44 1.71
N VAL A 226 -12.38 12.09 2.98
CA VAL A 226 -11.86 10.77 3.34
C VAL A 226 -12.88 9.68 3.04
N SER A 227 -14.18 9.91 3.33
CA SER A 227 -15.25 8.98 2.99
C SER A 227 -15.41 8.81 1.47
N ALA A 228 -15.35 9.89 0.69
CA ALA A 228 -15.40 9.80 -0.77
C ALA A 228 -14.23 8.99 -1.33
N LEU A 229 -13.01 9.21 -0.83
CA LEU A 229 -11.84 8.43 -1.23
C LEU A 229 -11.97 6.95 -0.83
N ALA A 230 -12.54 6.67 0.36
CA ALA A 230 -12.79 5.29 0.80
C ALA A 230 -13.83 4.58 -0.08
N VAL A 231 -14.88 5.29 -0.51
CA VAL A 231 -15.88 4.76 -1.44
C VAL A 231 -15.27 4.50 -2.81
N VAL A 232 -14.48 5.43 -3.35
CA VAL A 232 -13.77 5.24 -4.63
C VAL A 232 -12.82 4.05 -4.54
N GLY A 233 -12.01 3.96 -3.49
CA GLY A 233 -11.09 2.85 -3.29
C GLY A 233 -11.81 1.51 -3.11
N GLY A 234 -12.86 1.47 -2.28
CA GLY A 234 -13.67 0.26 -2.05
C GLY A 234 -14.39 -0.19 -3.32
N GLY A 235 -14.98 0.75 -4.06
CA GLY A 235 -15.62 0.49 -5.35
C GLY A 235 -14.65 -0.05 -6.40
N ALA A 236 -13.47 0.56 -6.53
CA ALA A 236 -12.43 0.10 -7.44
C ALA A 236 -11.92 -1.31 -7.07
N ALA A 237 -11.69 -1.58 -5.78
CA ALA A 237 -11.26 -2.90 -5.32
C ALA A 237 -12.34 -3.97 -5.53
N GLY A 238 -13.63 -3.61 -5.34
CA GLY A 238 -14.76 -4.48 -5.64
C GLY A 238 -14.86 -4.79 -7.12
N ALA A 239 -14.83 -3.77 -7.98
CA ALA A 239 -14.84 -3.93 -9.42
C ALA A 239 -13.66 -4.77 -9.93
N ALA A 240 -12.45 -4.55 -9.39
CA ALA A 240 -11.29 -5.34 -9.73
C ALA A 240 -11.46 -6.82 -9.42
N ARG A 241 -12.12 -7.18 -8.31
CA ARG A 241 -12.43 -8.58 -8.00
C ARG A 241 -13.40 -9.21 -8.99
N VAL A 242 -14.42 -8.45 -9.42
CA VAL A 242 -15.40 -8.94 -10.41
C VAL A 242 -14.72 -9.14 -11.76
N VAL A 243 -13.99 -8.15 -12.25
CA VAL A 243 -13.23 -8.26 -13.52
C VAL A 243 -12.19 -9.36 -13.42
N GLY A 244 -11.49 -9.41 -12.29
CA GLY A 244 -10.43 -10.35 -12.03
C GLY A 244 -10.88 -11.80 -11.82
N GLY A 245 -12.12 -12.05 -11.43
CA GLY A 245 -12.70 -13.39 -11.25
C GLY A 245 -12.81 -14.21 -12.55
N GLY A 246 -12.94 -13.53 -13.70
CA GLY A 246 -13.16 -14.18 -14.99
C GLY A 246 -12.02 -15.10 -15.49
N GLY A 247 -10.77 -14.91 -15.02
CA GLY A 247 -9.65 -15.76 -15.43
C GLY A 247 -9.76 -17.23 -14.97
N GLY A 248 -10.45 -17.49 -13.85
CA GLY A 248 -10.75 -18.83 -13.37
C GLY A 248 -11.80 -19.52 -14.24
N GLU A 249 -12.81 -18.78 -14.67
CA GLU A 249 -13.87 -19.28 -15.55
C GLU A 249 -13.36 -19.63 -16.94
N LEU A 250 -12.44 -18.83 -17.51
CA LEU A 250 -11.85 -19.15 -18.82
C LEU A 250 -11.09 -20.47 -18.78
N ARG A 251 -10.31 -20.74 -17.72
CA ARG A 251 -9.64 -22.03 -17.53
C ARG A 251 -10.61 -23.17 -17.33
N ALA A 252 -11.68 -22.96 -16.58
CA ALA A 252 -12.69 -23.97 -16.33
C ALA A 252 -13.47 -24.36 -17.61
N ARG A 253 -13.52 -23.47 -18.61
CA ARG A 253 -14.17 -23.72 -19.90
C ARG A 253 -13.28 -24.47 -20.90
N VAL A 254 -11.97 -24.55 -20.63
CA VAL A 254 -11.03 -25.29 -21.50
C VAL A 254 -11.30 -26.78 -21.32
N GLN A 255 -11.75 -27.42 -22.39
CA GLN A 255 -11.89 -28.87 -22.45
C GLN A 255 -10.67 -29.49 -23.12
N VAL A 256 -9.93 -30.28 -22.37
CA VAL A 256 -8.77 -31.00 -22.91
C VAL A 256 -9.29 -32.15 -23.79
N PRO A 257 -8.81 -32.29 -25.04
CA PRO A 257 -9.22 -33.39 -25.92
C PRO A 257 -8.90 -34.74 -25.29
N ARG A 258 -9.69 -35.75 -25.65
CA ARG A 258 -9.38 -37.14 -25.25
C ARG A 258 -8.06 -37.60 -25.87
N VAL A 259 -7.25 -38.17 -25.04
CA VAL A 259 -5.96 -38.74 -25.47
C VAL A 259 -6.23 -39.99 -26.31
N ARG A 260 -5.58 -40.10 -27.47
CA ARG A 260 -5.72 -41.26 -28.34
C ARG A 260 -4.68 -42.37 -28.06
N ASP A 261 -3.53 -41.97 -27.50
CA ASP A 261 -2.45 -42.86 -27.11
C ASP A 261 -2.20 -42.70 -25.62
N GLY A 262 -3.04 -43.38 -24.82
CA GLY A 262 -2.98 -43.35 -23.37
C GLY A 262 -1.78 -44.13 -22.84
N ALA A 263 -1.21 -43.65 -21.74
CA ALA A 263 -0.27 -44.44 -20.98
C ALA A 263 -0.98 -45.67 -20.38
N GLY A 264 -0.28 -46.78 -20.26
CA GLY A 264 -0.76 -48.00 -19.61
C GLY A 264 -1.21 -47.72 -18.13
N PRO A 265 -1.48 -48.78 -17.36
CA PRO A 265 -1.79 -48.64 -15.94
C PRO A 265 -0.77 -47.76 -15.21
N LEU A 266 -1.23 -46.98 -14.22
CA LEU A 266 -0.33 -46.18 -13.41
C LEU A 266 0.75 -47.05 -12.78
N ARG A 267 2.02 -46.61 -12.89
CA ARG A 267 3.12 -47.29 -12.22
C ARG A 267 2.93 -47.22 -10.70
N THR A 268 2.80 -48.37 -10.07
CA THR A 268 2.83 -48.47 -8.61
C THR A 268 4.29 -48.35 -8.17
N GLY A 269 4.54 -47.51 -7.19
CA GLY A 269 5.85 -47.41 -6.56
C GLY A 269 6.22 -48.69 -5.82
N VAL A 270 7.47 -48.80 -5.43
CA VAL A 270 7.94 -49.84 -4.53
C VAL A 270 7.31 -49.58 -3.13
N ASP A 271 6.67 -50.58 -2.56
CA ASP A 271 6.08 -50.50 -1.21
C ASP A 271 7.16 -50.75 -0.15
N VAL A 272 7.93 -49.71 0.11
CA VAL A 272 8.98 -49.71 1.17
C VAL A 272 8.70 -48.60 2.15
N PRO A 273 8.65 -48.90 3.46
CA PRO A 273 8.46 -47.88 4.48
C PRO A 273 9.45 -46.71 4.35
N GLY A 274 8.95 -45.47 4.35
CA GLY A 274 9.75 -44.26 4.24
C GLY A 274 10.05 -43.79 2.80
N ILE A 275 9.67 -44.53 1.75
CA ILE A 275 9.79 -44.09 0.35
C ILE A 275 8.53 -43.30 -0.05
N SER A 276 8.74 -42.17 -0.70
CA SER A 276 7.65 -41.37 -1.29
C SER A 276 6.96 -42.17 -2.40
N PRO A 277 5.63 -42.04 -2.60
CA PRO A 277 4.94 -42.63 -3.72
C PRO A 277 5.58 -42.25 -5.06
N PHE A 278 5.71 -43.19 -6.01
CA PHE A 278 6.26 -42.88 -7.32
C PHE A 278 5.47 -41.77 -8.03
N MET A 279 4.16 -41.86 -8.02
CA MET A 279 3.28 -40.81 -8.54
C MET A 279 3.01 -39.76 -7.45
N THR A 280 3.40 -38.54 -7.70
CA THR A 280 3.21 -37.44 -6.78
C THR A 280 1.76 -36.93 -6.88
N PRO A 281 0.97 -36.91 -5.79
CA PRO A 281 -0.37 -36.33 -5.81
C PRO A 281 -0.33 -34.85 -6.23
N ASN A 282 -1.29 -34.40 -7.03
CA ASN A 282 -1.36 -33.01 -7.54
C ASN A 282 -1.25 -31.96 -6.43
N ALA A 283 -1.85 -32.22 -5.26
CA ALA A 283 -1.78 -31.31 -4.10
C ALA A 283 -0.37 -31.20 -3.48
N LYS A 284 0.49 -32.20 -3.73
CA LYS A 284 1.88 -32.27 -3.23
C LYS A 284 2.91 -32.03 -4.31
N PHE A 285 2.49 -31.84 -5.57
CA PHE A 285 3.42 -31.55 -6.65
C PHE A 285 4.05 -30.19 -6.40
N TYR A 286 5.37 -30.09 -6.55
CA TYR A 286 6.09 -28.84 -6.30
C TYR A 286 5.61 -27.73 -7.24
N ARG A 287 5.65 -26.51 -6.74
CA ARG A 287 5.29 -25.31 -7.48
C ARG A 287 6.39 -24.27 -7.32
N VAL A 288 7.04 -23.94 -8.40
CA VAL A 288 8.02 -22.86 -8.49
C VAL A 288 7.57 -21.92 -9.58
N ASP A 289 7.38 -20.67 -9.26
CA ASP A 289 7.05 -19.66 -10.24
C ASP A 289 7.73 -18.33 -9.91
N THR A 290 8.03 -17.51 -10.91
CA THR A 290 8.79 -16.27 -10.78
C THR A 290 7.90 -15.03 -10.61
N LEU A 291 6.59 -15.18 -10.72
CA LEU A 291 5.65 -14.06 -10.65
C LEU A 291 4.90 -14.07 -9.31
N LEU A 292 4.69 -12.89 -8.73
CA LEU A 292 3.89 -12.74 -7.52
C LEU A 292 2.41 -13.04 -7.75
N GLN A 293 1.92 -12.77 -8.95
CA GLN A 293 0.55 -13.07 -9.36
C GLN A 293 0.57 -14.03 -10.54
N VAL A 294 -0.25 -15.08 -10.47
CA VAL A 294 -0.42 -16.00 -11.60
C VAL A 294 -1.00 -15.22 -12.78
N PRO A 295 -0.33 -15.20 -13.95
CA PRO A 295 -0.80 -14.47 -15.10
C PRO A 295 -2.14 -15.04 -15.59
N ARG A 296 -3.03 -14.14 -15.99
CA ARG A 296 -4.29 -14.50 -16.63
C ARG A 296 -4.08 -14.49 -18.12
N ILE A 297 -3.94 -15.68 -18.68
CA ILE A 297 -3.77 -15.85 -20.12
C ILE A 297 -5.10 -16.24 -20.70
N ASP A 298 -5.61 -15.45 -21.65
CA ASP A 298 -6.76 -15.81 -22.46
C ASP A 298 -6.31 -16.81 -23.53
N PRO A 299 -6.85 -18.04 -23.56
CA PRO A 299 -6.49 -19.04 -24.57
C PRO A 299 -6.66 -18.54 -26.01
N ARG A 300 -7.60 -17.61 -26.25
CA ARG A 300 -7.83 -17.05 -27.59
C ARG A 300 -6.67 -16.20 -28.13
N ASN A 301 -5.89 -15.61 -27.21
CA ASN A 301 -4.75 -14.76 -27.53
C ASN A 301 -3.40 -15.44 -27.23
N TRP A 302 -3.44 -16.69 -26.81
CA TRP A 302 -2.21 -17.43 -26.50
C TRP A 302 -1.56 -17.99 -27.77
N GLU A 303 -0.25 -17.85 -27.87
CA GLU A 303 0.55 -18.36 -28.97
C GLU A 303 1.81 -19.06 -28.43
N LEU A 304 2.10 -20.25 -28.94
CA LEU A 304 3.39 -20.91 -28.77
C LEU A 304 4.26 -20.65 -29.99
N ARG A 305 5.39 -19.99 -29.78
CA ARG A 305 6.39 -19.77 -30.80
C ARG A 305 7.57 -20.70 -30.59
N VAL A 306 7.88 -21.55 -31.57
CA VAL A 306 9.05 -22.39 -31.60
C VAL A 306 10.02 -21.81 -32.62
N HIS A 307 11.21 -21.37 -32.18
CA HIS A 307 12.20 -20.69 -33.01
C HIS A 307 13.62 -20.99 -32.54
N GLY A 308 14.64 -20.53 -33.29
CA GLY A 308 16.06 -20.75 -33.00
C GLY A 308 16.62 -21.91 -33.82
N LEU A 309 17.15 -22.94 -33.16
CA LEU A 309 17.75 -24.13 -33.81
C LEU A 309 16.68 -25.08 -34.36
N VAL A 310 15.85 -24.59 -35.27
CA VAL A 310 14.80 -25.32 -35.97
C VAL A 310 14.86 -25.03 -37.45
N ASP A 311 14.45 -25.97 -38.31
CA ASP A 311 14.46 -25.79 -39.77
C ASP A 311 13.52 -24.65 -40.21
N ARG A 312 12.44 -24.48 -39.50
CA ARG A 312 11.51 -23.32 -39.69
C ARG A 312 10.84 -22.91 -38.38
N GLU A 313 10.57 -21.65 -38.25
CA GLU A 313 9.78 -21.11 -37.14
C GLU A 313 8.34 -21.65 -37.23
N LEU A 314 7.81 -22.07 -36.07
CA LEU A 314 6.42 -22.47 -35.91
C LEU A 314 5.72 -21.50 -34.95
N ARG A 315 4.48 -21.14 -35.28
CA ARG A 315 3.56 -20.42 -34.44
C ARG A 315 2.28 -21.23 -34.32
N LEU A 316 1.91 -21.54 -33.11
CA LEU A 316 0.76 -22.38 -32.80
C LEU A 316 -0.15 -21.61 -31.86
N SER A 317 -1.40 -21.41 -32.27
CA SER A 317 -2.45 -20.96 -31.36
C SER A 317 -2.80 -22.06 -30.36
N PHE A 318 -3.52 -21.71 -29.31
CA PHE A 318 -4.01 -22.71 -28.35
C PHE A 318 -4.89 -23.76 -29.04
N ASP A 319 -5.76 -23.34 -29.97
CA ASP A 319 -6.61 -24.24 -30.75
C ASP A 319 -5.80 -25.18 -31.65
N ASP A 320 -4.69 -24.68 -32.26
CA ASP A 320 -3.79 -25.52 -33.04
C ASP A 320 -3.16 -26.61 -32.18
N LEU A 321 -2.77 -26.25 -30.94
CA LEU A 321 -2.23 -27.22 -29.98
C LEU A 321 -3.30 -28.25 -29.59
N MET A 322 -4.53 -27.82 -29.34
CA MET A 322 -5.63 -28.70 -28.94
C MET A 322 -6.11 -29.65 -30.08
N ARG A 323 -5.88 -29.27 -31.33
CA ARG A 323 -6.18 -30.14 -32.51
C ARG A 323 -5.09 -31.19 -32.78
N ARG A 324 -3.95 -31.12 -32.09
CA ARG A 324 -2.88 -32.10 -32.28
C ARG A 324 -3.23 -33.42 -31.60
N ARG A 325 -2.60 -34.49 -32.09
CA ARG A 325 -2.68 -35.82 -31.45
C ARG A 325 -1.94 -35.75 -30.11
N LEU A 326 -2.70 -35.76 -29.01
CA LEU A 326 -2.15 -35.82 -27.69
C LEU A 326 -1.82 -37.24 -27.28
N ILE A 327 -0.73 -37.42 -26.54
CA ILE A 327 -0.28 -38.67 -25.95
C ILE A 327 -0.13 -38.51 -24.46
N GLU A 328 -0.23 -39.57 -23.69
CA GLU A 328 0.06 -39.59 -22.25
C GLU A 328 1.39 -40.28 -21.96
N ARG A 329 2.17 -39.75 -21.07
CA ARG A 329 3.40 -40.38 -20.57
C ARG A 329 3.57 -40.04 -19.08
N ASP A 330 4.12 -41.01 -18.34
CA ASP A 330 4.55 -40.82 -16.97
C ASP A 330 5.95 -40.21 -17.00
N ILE A 331 6.06 -38.94 -16.52
CA ILE A 331 7.30 -38.17 -16.58
C ILE A 331 7.64 -37.67 -15.19
N THR A 332 8.89 -37.83 -14.80
CA THR A 332 9.46 -37.19 -13.61
C THR A 332 10.06 -35.85 -14.00
N LEU A 333 9.60 -34.79 -13.40
CA LEU A 333 10.12 -33.43 -13.57
C LEU A 333 10.89 -33.01 -12.32
N THR A 334 12.08 -32.52 -12.53
CA THR A 334 12.93 -31.93 -11.50
C THR A 334 13.14 -30.46 -11.83
N CYS A 335 12.90 -29.58 -10.85
CA CYS A 335 13.18 -28.16 -11.05
C CYS A 335 14.69 -27.93 -11.25
N VAL A 336 15.05 -27.00 -12.12
CA VAL A 336 16.46 -26.61 -12.32
C VAL A 336 17.08 -26.04 -11.03
N SER A 337 16.27 -25.51 -10.12
CA SER A 337 16.69 -25.00 -8.82
C SER A 337 16.60 -26.04 -7.69
N ASN A 338 16.43 -27.33 -8.02
CA ASN A 338 16.37 -28.36 -7.00
C ASN A 338 17.78 -28.73 -6.54
N ASP A 339 18.04 -28.63 -5.25
CA ASP A 339 19.29 -29.10 -4.65
C ASP A 339 19.33 -30.65 -4.63
N ILE A 340 20.52 -31.22 -4.42
CA ILE A 340 20.67 -32.66 -4.22
C ILE A 340 19.84 -33.10 -3.02
N GLY A 341 18.90 -34.03 -3.25
CA GLY A 341 17.95 -34.45 -2.21
C GLY A 341 16.85 -33.44 -1.88
N GLY A 342 16.71 -32.39 -2.68
CA GLY A 342 15.70 -31.35 -2.49
C GLY A 342 14.27 -31.79 -2.83
N PRO A 343 13.26 -31.02 -2.44
CA PRO A 343 11.84 -31.39 -2.57
C PRO A 343 11.23 -31.06 -3.94
N TYR A 344 11.98 -30.42 -4.85
CA TYR A 344 11.45 -29.95 -6.13
C TYR A 344 11.58 -30.99 -7.24
N VAL A 345 11.09 -32.19 -6.97
CA VAL A 345 10.97 -33.30 -7.90
C VAL A 345 9.61 -33.94 -7.76
N GLY A 346 9.00 -34.33 -8.85
CA GLY A 346 7.70 -35.00 -8.84
C GLY A 346 7.45 -35.78 -10.11
N SER A 347 6.77 -36.90 -9.99
CA SER A 347 6.34 -37.73 -11.11
C SER A 347 4.82 -37.60 -11.29
N ALA A 348 4.40 -37.34 -12.51
CA ALA A 348 2.98 -37.26 -12.85
C ALA A 348 2.74 -37.78 -14.26
N ARG A 349 1.49 -38.07 -14.55
CA ARG A 349 1.02 -38.39 -15.89
C ARG A 349 0.69 -37.09 -16.62
N TRP A 350 1.37 -36.90 -17.71
CA TRP A 350 1.29 -35.69 -18.52
C TRP A 350 0.69 -35.99 -19.87
#